data_4906db584d5fde07002aebda3ca0d7cf
#
_entry.id   4906db584d5fde07002aebda3ca0d7cf
#
_cell.length_a   1.000
_cell.length_b   1.000
_cell.length_c   1.000
_cell.angle_alpha   90.00
_cell.angle_beta   90.00
_cell.angle_gamma   90.00
#
_symmetry.space_group_name_H-M   'P 1'
#
loop_
_entity.id
_entity.type
_entity.pdbx_description
1 polymer ?
#
loop_
_entity_poly.entity_id
_entity_poly.type
_entity_poly.pdbx_seq_one_letter_code
_entity_poly.pdbx_strand_id
1 'polypeptide(L)'
;FIQDSLKVLDYDSKIIQVWLESKESASRLDIFSYGSLKKHNGVEFREVYCKEGWEWGYFSFRPGVKRMKDYKLIGGYEKYKNELDIGVTYKKLGYYTVILEKYAVEDIGLDQTIFDPTRKWPNRRKTNAPKGLKRLWKHLKNFKF
;
A
#
# COMPACT_ATOMS: atom_id res chain seq x y z
N PHE A 1 17.65 4.16 -4.93
CA PHE A 1 16.27 3.67 -4.71
C PHE A 1 15.36 3.87 -5.92
N ILE A 2 15.34 5.04 -6.59
CA ILE A 2 14.53 5.23 -7.81
C ILE A 2 15.00 4.27 -8.91
N GLN A 3 16.30 4.19 -9.16
CA GLN A 3 16.87 3.25 -10.14
C GLN A 3 16.54 1.79 -9.80
N ASP A 4 16.60 1.43 -8.52
CA ASP A 4 16.25 0.08 -8.06
C ASP A 4 14.77 -0.21 -8.28
N SER A 5 13.90 0.77 -7.99
CA SER A 5 12.46 0.63 -8.24
C SER A 5 12.15 0.46 -9.73
N LEU A 6 12.86 1.15 -10.63
CA LEU A 6 12.69 0.98 -12.06
C LEU A 6 13.09 -0.43 -12.50
N LYS A 7 14.23 -0.96 -12.01
CA LYS A 7 14.63 -2.34 -12.27
C LYS A 7 13.56 -3.34 -11.80
N VAL A 8 12.97 -3.12 -10.62
CA VAL A 8 11.93 -4.00 -10.09
C VAL A 8 10.64 -3.89 -10.90
N LEU A 9 10.26 -2.70 -11.36
CA LEU A 9 9.12 -2.52 -12.25
C LEU A 9 9.31 -3.24 -13.59
N ASP A 10 10.55 -3.39 -14.06
CA ASP A 10 10.86 -4.12 -15.30
C ASP A 10 10.81 -5.64 -15.12
N TYR A 11 10.83 -6.14 -13.88
CA TYR A 11 10.72 -7.57 -13.59
C TYR A 11 9.37 -8.15 -14.02
N ASP A 12 8.28 -7.44 -13.76
CA ASP A 12 6.93 -7.86 -14.14
C ASP A 12 6.05 -6.63 -14.44
N SER A 13 5.42 -6.65 -15.59
CA SER A 13 4.50 -5.59 -16.02
C SER A 13 3.26 -5.44 -15.13
N LYS A 14 2.96 -6.44 -14.30
CA LYS A 14 1.86 -6.45 -13.33
C LYS A 14 2.23 -5.84 -11.98
N ILE A 15 3.49 -5.48 -11.74
CA ILE A 15 3.84 -4.67 -10.57
C ILE A 15 3.30 -3.27 -10.77
N ILE A 16 2.30 -2.88 -9.98
CA ILE A 16 1.71 -1.54 -10.04
C ILE A 16 2.55 -0.50 -9.31
N GLN A 17 3.22 -0.91 -8.26
CA GLN A 17 3.90 -0.03 -7.34
C GLN A 17 5.07 -0.72 -6.65
N VAL A 18 6.17 0.01 -6.47
CA VAL A 18 7.29 -0.36 -5.60
C VAL A 18 7.29 0.56 -4.40
N TRP A 19 7.03 0.03 -3.20
CA TRP A 19 7.10 0.80 -1.96
C TRP A 19 8.54 1.06 -1.54
N LEU A 20 8.78 2.29 -1.08
CA LEU A 20 10.09 2.77 -0.64
C LEU A 20 10.27 2.78 0.88
N GLU A 21 9.21 2.56 1.63
CA GLU A 21 9.24 2.49 3.08
C GLU A 21 9.76 1.14 3.61
N SER A 22 10.12 1.10 4.89
CA SER A 22 10.54 -0.14 5.53
C SER A 22 9.37 -1.10 5.74
N LYS A 23 9.65 -2.40 5.80
CA LYS A 23 8.65 -3.42 6.16
C LYS A 23 8.07 -3.17 7.56
N GLU A 24 8.90 -2.72 8.49
CA GLU A 24 8.51 -2.38 9.85
C GLU A 24 7.49 -1.23 9.86
N SER A 25 7.74 -0.18 9.06
CA SER A 25 6.81 0.93 8.89
C SER A 25 5.51 0.46 8.26
N ALA A 26 5.56 -0.27 7.17
CA ALA A 26 4.39 -0.80 6.48
C ALA A 26 3.58 -1.77 7.36
N SER A 27 4.27 -2.61 8.16
CA SER A 27 3.64 -3.60 9.04
C SER A 27 2.92 -3.03 10.26
N ARG A 28 3.09 -1.74 10.56
CA ARG A 28 2.42 -1.10 11.70
C ARG A 28 0.89 -1.20 11.65
N LEU A 29 0.31 -1.36 10.49
CA LEU A 29 -1.14 -1.56 10.33
C LEU A 29 -1.58 -2.99 10.58
N ASP A 30 -0.65 -3.95 10.67
CA ASP A 30 -0.91 -5.39 10.84
C ASP A 30 -1.90 -6.00 9.82
N ILE A 31 -1.97 -5.41 8.63
CA ILE A 31 -2.85 -5.86 7.54
C ILE A 31 -2.07 -6.44 6.36
N PHE A 32 -0.74 -6.36 6.40
CA PHE A 32 0.12 -6.82 5.34
C PHE A 32 0.91 -8.05 5.75
N SER A 33 1.19 -8.89 4.78
CA SER A 33 2.16 -9.96 4.82
C SER A 33 3.05 -9.88 3.58
N TYR A 34 4.20 -10.53 3.64
CA TYR A 34 5.19 -10.41 2.58
C TYR A 34 5.53 -11.78 2.03
N GLY A 35 5.66 -11.86 0.72
CA GLY A 35 6.09 -13.05 0.02
C GLY A 35 7.57 -13.40 0.24
N SER A 36 8.00 -14.46 -0.42
CA SER A 36 9.41 -14.85 -0.45
C SER A 36 10.29 -13.74 -1.02
N LEU A 37 11.54 -13.70 -0.60
CA LEU A 37 12.54 -12.80 -1.17
C LEU A 37 12.76 -13.13 -2.64
N LYS A 38 12.63 -12.11 -3.48
CA LYS A 38 12.96 -12.16 -4.91
C LYS A 38 14.15 -11.26 -5.20
N LYS A 39 14.87 -11.56 -6.28
CA LYS A 39 16.01 -10.75 -6.72
C LYS A 39 15.97 -10.57 -8.23
N HIS A 40 16.11 -9.32 -8.69
CA HIS A 40 16.19 -8.97 -10.10
C HIS A 40 17.18 -7.82 -10.31
N ASN A 41 18.09 -7.97 -11.27
CA ASN A 41 19.14 -6.99 -11.58
C ASN A 41 19.87 -6.44 -10.34
N GLY A 42 20.19 -7.35 -9.38
CA GLY A 42 20.89 -7.01 -8.14
C GLY A 42 20.01 -6.40 -7.06
N VAL A 43 18.70 -6.19 -7.29
CA VAL A 43 17.76 -5.60 -6.34
C VAL A 43 16.91 -6.69 -5.71
N GLU A 44 16.79 -6.63 -4.39
CA GLU A 44 15.99 -7.55 -3.58
C GLU A 44 14.66 -6.90 -3.19
N PHE A 45 13.57 -7.65 -3.34
CA PHE A 45 12.21 -7.17 -3.07
C PHE A 45 11.29 -8.33 -2.70
N ARG A 46 10.10 -8.00 -2.16
CA ARG A 46 9.04 -8.96 -1.84
C ARG A 46 7.70 -8.49 -2.37
N GLU A 47 6.83 -9.41 -2.71
CA GLU A 47 5.42 -9.09 -2.93
C GLU A 47 4.75 -8.70 -1.61
N VAL A 48 3.81 -7.76 -1.69
CA VAL A 48 2.98 -7.34 -0.56
C VAL A 48 1.62 -8.00 -0.73
N TYR A 49 1.21 -8.76 0.27
CA TYR A 49 -0.12 -9.37 0.34
C TYR A 49 -0.94 -8.69 1.42
N CYS A 50 -2.25 -8.64 1.19
CA CYS A 50 -3.19 -8.30 2.25
C CYS A 50 -3.57 -9.55 3.03
N LYS A 51 -3.67 -9.46 4.34
CA LYS A 51 -4.34 -10.46 5.17
C LYS A 51 -5.79 -10.59 4.73
N GLU A 52 -6.39 -11.74 4.97
CA GLU A 52 -7.77 -12.04 4.60
C GLU A 52 -8.74 -10.93 5.04
N GLY A 53 -9.63 -10.55 4.13
CA GLY A 53 -10.58 -9.46 4.36
C GLY A 53 -10.05 -8.04 4.12
N TRP A 54 -8.80 -7.89 3.67
CA TRP A 54 -8.18 -6.60 3.37
C TRP A 54 -7.74 -6.53 1.90
N GLU A 55 -8.10 -5.44 1.22
CA GLU A 55 -7.76 -5.23 -0.20
C GLU A 55 -6.72 -4.12 -0.41
N TRP A 56 -6.21 -3.54 0.68
CA TRP A 56 -5.42 -2.31 0.65
C TRP A 56 -4.03 -2.45 0.04
N GLY A 57 -3.42 -3.63 0.08
CA GLY A 57 -2.05 -3.85 -0.41
C GLY A 57 -1.90 -3.84 -1.93
N TYR A 58 -2.99 -3.75 -2.69
CA TYR A 58 -2.92 -3.74 -4.15
C TYR A 58 -2.68 -2.37 -4.75
N PHE A 59 -2.80 -1.32 -3.96
CA PHE A 59 -2.44 0.05 -4.29
C PHE A 59 -2.45 0.92 -3.03
N SER A 60 -1.52 1.87 -2.95
CA SER A 60 -1.46 2.81 -1.85
C SER A 60 -0.85 4.14 -2.29
N PHE A 61 -1.27 5.24 -1.66
CA PHE A 61 -0.61 6.54 -1.76
C PHE A 61 0.66 6.64 -0.92
N ARG A 62 1.11 5.55 -0.31
CA ARG A 62 2.39 5.48 0.38
C ARG A 62 3.55 5.85 -0.55
N PRO A 63 4.68 6.34 0.00
CA PRO A 63 5.86 6.63 -0.78
C PRO A 63 6.25 5.44 -1.66
N GLY A 64 6.27 5.65 -2.98
CA GLY A 64 6.57 4.58 -3.91
C GLY A 64 6.66 5.03 -5.35
N VAL A 65 7.26 4.20 -6.18
CA VAL A 65 7.41 4.44 -7.61
C VAL A 65 6.31 3.69 -8.36
N LYS A 66 5.66 4.38 -9.29
CA LYS A 66 4.57 3.87 -10.13
C LYS A 66 4.79 4.26 -11.59
N ARG A 67 4.27 3.48 -12.52
CA ARG A 67 4.33 3.85 -13.94
C ARG A 67 3.12 4.71 -14.33
N MET A 68 3.37 5.79 -15.03
CA MET A 68 2.31 6.67 -15.55
C MET A 68 1.32 5.94 -16.48
N LYS A 69 1.79 4.94 -17.23
CA LYS A 69 0.90 4.14 -18.10
C LYS A 69 -0.18 3.40 -17.30
N ASP A 70 0.16 2.92 -16.11
CA ASP A 70 -0.77 2.18 -15.25
C ASP A 70 -1.81 3.11 -14.61
N TYR A 71 -1.43 4.36 -14.29
CA TYR A 71 -2.37 5.41 -13.93
C TYR A 71 -3.39 5.67 -15.05
N LYS A 72 -2.90 5.82 -16.27
CA LYS A 72 -3.75 6.06 -17.45
C LYS A 72 -4.67 4.89 -17.77
N LEU A 73 -4.22 3.65 -17.51
CA LEU A 73 -4.99 2.42 -17.77
C LEU A 73 -6.34 2.42 -17.08
N ILE A 74 -6.40 2.90 -15.84
CA ILE A 74 -7.65 2.95 -15.07
C ILE A 74 -8.37 4.30 -15.23
N GLY A 75 -7.88 5.19 -16.10
CA GLY A 75 -8.47 6.48 -16.44
C GLY A 75 -8.32 7.55 -15.38
N GLY A 76 -7.28 7.47 -14.55
CA GLY A 76 -6.98 8.42 -13.48
C GLY A 76 -7.57 8.02 -12.13
N TYR A 77 -7.06 8.62 -11.06
CA TYR A 77 -7.50 8.31 -9.68
C TYR A 77 -8.71 9.13 -9.24
N GLU A 78 -9.01 10.21 -9.91
CA GLU A 78 -10.12 11.14 -9.61
C GLU A 78 -11.51 10.50 -9.74
N LYS A 79 -11.61 9.38 -10.43
CA LYS A 79 -12.85 8.60 -10.59
C LYS A 79 -13.19 7.76 -9.37
N TYR A 80 -12.24 7.57 -8.47
CA TYR A 80 -12.36 6.65 -7.34
C TYR A 80 -12.64 7.42 -6.05
N LYS A 81 -13.47 6.86 -5.19
CA LYS A 81 -13.84 7.50 -3.92
C LYS A 81 -12.70 7.50 -2.91
N ASN A 82 -11.84 6.51 -2.98
CA ASN A 82 -10.76 6.31 -2.03
C ASN A 82 -9.69 5.36 -2.59
N GLU A 83 -8.61 5.22 -1.86
CA GLU A 83 -7.47 4.38 -2.17
C GLU A 83 -7.82 2.88 -2.25
N LEU A 84 -8.78 2.43 -1.45
CA LEU A 84 -9.23 1.03 -1.47
C LEU A 84 -9.89 0.67 -2.80
N ASP A 85 -10.75 1.54 -3.34
CA ASP A 85 -11.42 1.32 -4.62
C ASP A 85 -10.40 1.21 -5.77
N ILE A 86 -9.33 2.01 -5.71
CA ILE A 86 -8.21 1.92 -6.66
C ILE A 86 -7.52 0.55 -6.51
N GLY A 87 -7.21 0.16 -5.27
CA GLY A 87 -6.57 -1.12 -4.97
C GLY A 87 -7.37 -2.32 -5.49
N VAL A 88 -8.67 -2.33 -5.23
CA VAL A 88 -9.58 -3.38 -5.73
C VAL A 88 -9.60 -3.43 -7.25
N THR A 89 -9.57 -2.26 -7.92
CA THR A 89 -9.53 -2.21 -9.39
C THR A 89 -8.25 -2.81 -9.93
N TYR A 90 -7.10 -2.46 -9.38
CA TYR A 90 -5.83 -3.05 -9.80
C TYR A 90 -5.76 -4.55 -9.50
N LYS A 91 -6.27 -5.00 -8.35
CA LYS A 91 -6.38 -6.43 -8.04
C LYS A 91 -7.17 -7.19 -9.10
N LYS A 92 -8.34 -6.68 -9.50
CA LYS A 92 -9.18 -7.30 -10.54
C LYS A 92 -8.47 -7.41 -11.90
N LEU A 93 -7.54 -6.49 -12.18
CA LEU A 93 -6.70 -6.49 -13.37
C LEU A 93 -5.44 -7.37 -13.22
N GLY A 94 -5.28 -8.05 -12.08
CA GLY A 94 -4.15 -8.92 -11.79
C GLY A 94 -2.86 -8.17 -11.43
N TYR A 95 -2.95 -6.90 -11.03
CA TYR A 95 -1.80 -6.15 -10.55
C TYR A 95 -1.51 -6.41 -9.08
N TYR A 96 -0.27 -6.20 -8.68
CA TYR A 96 0.20 -6.35 -7.31
C TYR A 96 1.27 -5.32 -6.95
N THR A 97 1.48 -5.13 -5.67
CA THR A 97 2.49 -4.23 -5.11
C THR A 97 3.67 -5.02 -4.57
N VAL A 98 4.84 -4.43 -4.66
CA VAL A 98 6.07 -4.96 -4.05
C VAL A 98 6.71 -3.92 -3.14
N ILE A 99 7.57 -4.39 -2.23
CA ILE A 99 8.36 -3.58 -1.32
C ILE A 99 9.84 -3.94 -1.48
N LEU A 100 10.71 -2.93 -1.49
CA LEU A 100 12.16 -3.15 -1.52
C LEU A 100 12.62 -3.73 -0.19
N GLU A 101 13.60 -4.64 -0.23
CA GLU A 101 14.25 -5.14 0.99
C GLU A 101 15.08 -4.04 1.67
N LYS A 102 15.71 -3.17 0.90
CA LYS A 102 16.36 -1.94 1.38
C LYS A 102 15.40 -0.78 1.19
N TYR A 103 14.97 -0.18 2.28
CA TYR A 103 14.06 0.96 2.25
C TYR A 103 14.80 2.29 2.07
N ALA A 104 14.10 3.30 1.55
CA ALA A 104 14.59 4.66 1.32
C ALA A 104 13.94 5.69 2.22
N VAL A 105 12.79 5.35 2.81
CA VAL A 105 11.93 6.30 3.54
C VAL A 105 11.44 5.65 4.81
N GLU A 106 11.53 6.37 5.92
CA GLU A 106 10.84 6.05 7.16
C GLU A 106 9.61 6.94 7.31
N ASP A 107 8.50 6.35 7.73
CA ASP A 107 7.32 7.12 8.10
C ASP A 107 7.50 7.70 9.51
N ILE A 108 7.88 8.96 9.56
CA ILE A 108 8.03 9.73 10.81
C ILE A 108 6.70 10.33 11.28
N GLY A 109 5.63 10.22 10.48
CA GLY A 109 4.37 10.91 10.71
C GLY A 109 3.43 10.26 11.71
N LEU A 110 3.78 9.11 12.30
CA LEU A 110 2.89 8.40 13.23
C LEU A 110 2.77 9.06 14.59
N ASP A 111 3.77 9.80 15.03
CA ASP A 111 3.83 10.46 16.34
C ASP A 111 3.84 11.98 16.24
N GLN A 112 4.18 12.53 15.07
CA GLN A 112 4.22 13.98 14.82
C GLN A 112 3.77 14.27 13.39
N THR A 113 2.80 15.18 13.21
CA THR A 113 2.54 15.72 11.88
C THR A 113 3.27 17.05 11.72
N ILE A 114 3.95 17.24 10.59
CA ILE A 114 4.62 18.50 10.23
C ILE A 114 3.63 19.68 10.16
N PHE A 115 2.34 19.40 10.01
CA PHE A 115 1.29 20.41 9.87
C PHE A 115 0.69 20.87 11.20
N ASP A 116 0.87 20.11 12.27
CA ASP A 116 0.39 20.48 13.59
C ASP A 116 1.28 19.86 14.69
N PRO A 117 2.40 20.52 15.01
CA PRO A 117 3.33 20.04 16.03
C PRO A 117 2.72 20.01 17.44
N THR A 118 1.57 20.66 17.65
CA THR A 118 0.86 20.65 18.93
C THR A 118 -0.14 19.50 19.05
N ARG A 119 -0.50 18.87 17.94
CA ARG A 119 -1.46 17.79 17.89
C ARG A 119 -0.84 16.48 18.35
N LYS A 120 -0.95 16.22 19.65
CA LYS A 120 -0.73 14.86 20.15
C LYS A 120 -1.80 13.95 19.54
N TRP A 121 -1.44 13.16 18.53
CA TRP A 121 -2.33 12.12 18.06
C TRP A 121 -2.59 11.17 19.22
N PRO A 122 -3.84 10.98 19.63
CA PRO A 122 -4.15 9.98 20.63
C PRO A 122 -3.60 8.66 20.10
N ASN A 123 -2.88 7.96 20.96
CA ASN A 123 -2.26 6.66 20.65
C ASN A 123 -3.27 5.79 19.89
N ARG A 124 -3.20 5.79 18.56
CA ARG A 124 -4.17 5.10 17.68
C ARG A 124 -4.27 3.61 17.96
N ARG A 125 -3.25 3.06 18.64
CA ARG A 125 -3.24 1.66 19.06
C ARG A 125 -4.33 1.30 20.07
N LYS A 126 -4.89 2.26 20.84
CA LYS A 126 -5.87 1.95 21.91
C LYS A 126 -7.31 2.33 21.61
N THR A 127 -7.62 3.22 20.66
CA THR A 127 -8.94 3.81 20.61
C THR A 127 -9.73 3.70 19.31
N ASN A 128 -9.14 3.46 18.13
CA ASN A 128 -9.89 3.68 16.91
C ASN A 128 -9.84 2.58 15.81
N ALA A 129 -9.00 1.56 15.91
CA ALA A 129 -9.02 0.49 14.93
C ALA A 129 -10.37 -0.26 14.80
N PRO A 130 -11.15 -0.50 15.87
CA PRO A 130 -12.38 -1.28 15.75
C PRO A 130 -13.60 -0.52 15.22
N LYS A 131 -13.73 0.79 15.49
CA LYS A 131 -15.01 1.50 15.20
C LYS A 131 -15.19 1.85 13.74
N GLY A 132 -14.16 2.32 13.07
CA GLY A 132 -14.22 2.64 11.63
C GLY A 132 -14.33 1.39 10.76
N LEU A 133 -13.60 0.36 11.12
CA LEU A 133 -13.56 -0.91 10.43
C LEU A 133 -14.84 -1.74 10.59
N LYS A 134 -15.44 -1.75 11.79
CA LYS A 134 -16.76 -2.38 12.01
C LYS A 134 -17.86 -1.74 11.16
N ARG A 135 -17.76 -0.44 10.87
CA ARG A 135 -18.71 0.26 10.00
C ARG A 135 -18.54 -0.15 8.53
N LEU A 136 -17.29 -0.27 8.07
CA LEU A 136 -17.01 -0.76 6.72
C LEU A 136 -17.47 -2.20 6.53
N TRP A 137 -17.19 -3.07 7.49
CA TRP A 137 -17.63 -4.47 7.49
C TRP A 137 -19.16 -4.63 7.50
N LYS A 138 -19.86 -3.75 8.20
CA LYS A 138 -21.33 -3.75 8.22
C LYS A 138 -21.92 -3.34 6.86
N HIS A 139 -21.27 -2.44 6.14
CA HIS A 139 -21.68 -2.09 4.78
C HIS A 139 -21.36 -3.18 3.75
N LEU A 140 -20.22 -3.85 3.87
CA LEU A 140 -19.84 -4.93 2.95
C LEU A 140 -20.71 -6.19 3.12
N LYS A 141 -21.17 -6.51 4.34
CA LYS A 141 -22.09 -7.64 4.57
C LYS A 141 -23.49 -7.43 3.98
N ASN A 142 -23.91 -6.23 3.68
CA ASN A 142 -25.20 -5.91 3.09
C ASN A 142 -25.20 -5.95 1.56
N PHE A 143 -24.07 -6.16 0.91
CA PHE A 143 -23.97 -6.46 -0.52
C PHE A 143 -24.01 -7.99 -0.68
N LYS A 144 -25.20 -8.55 -0.74
CA LYS A 144 -25.41 -9.87 -1.31
C LYS A 144 -25.19 -9.77 -2.82
N PHE A 145 -24.23 -10.54 -3.33
CA PHE A 145 -24.13 -10.86 -4.75
C PHE A 145 -25.22 -11.86 -5.13
#